data_54286b36f24d080b54667978b49e6952
#
_entry.id   54286b36f24d080b54667978b49e6952
#
_cell.length_a   1.000
_cell.length_b   1.000
_cell.length_c   1.000
_cell.angle_alpha   90.00
_cell.angle_beta   90.00
_cell.angle_gamma   90.00
#
_symmetry.space_group_name_H-M   'P 1'
#
loop_
_entity.id
_entity.type
_entity.pdbx_description
1 polymer ?
#
loop_
_entity_poly.entity_id
_entity_poly.type
_entity_poly.pdbx_seq_one_letter_code
_entity_poly.pdbx_strand_id
1 'polypeptide(L)'
;MTFSFPRLTKHSNFFFLIFTVLLVSGCSSTKHVESAESVESDPKDPLESINRPFWTFTWDYADKYVIKPSSEAYVNNVPDPLREGLYNMAMNLNEPSSAINNLLQGKFKDAGKSAGRFLLNSTIGLLGFYDPASDFEWSGTQEEFGEVLGSYGVGDGPYLVIPALGPSSVREEVGDFVDRYYWPLAIIDFWPNVARNLVIGLETRSQLADQEKILEEAVDPYEFVKNAYFQNMTYKVYDGNPPIEVDEEQEAEIDAYLDELDDEID
;
A
#
# COMPACT_ATOMS: atom_id res chain seq x y z
N MET A 1 8.56 42.04 12.88
CA MET A 1 8.11 41.12 11.84
C MET A 1 6.85 40.43 12.34
N THR A 2 5.69 40.86 11.90
CA THR A 2 4.38 40.29 12.29
C THR A 2 4.02 39.19 11.31
N PHE A 3 3.98 37.96 11.80
CA PHE A 3 3.49 36.82 11.02
C PHE A 3 1.97 36.95 10.88
N SER A 4 1.51 37.15 9.64
CA SER A 4 0.09 37.13 9.28
C SER A 4 -0.27 35.72 8.83
N PHE A 5 -1.11 35.02 9.60
CA PHE A 5 -1.69 33.74 9.20
C PHE A 5 -2.73 33.97 8.07
N PRO A 6 -2.71 33.17 7.00
CA PRO A 6 -3.73 33.27 5.96
C PRO A 6 -5.10 32.86 6.53
N ARG A 7 -6.11 33.70 6.31
CA ARG A 7 -7.50 33.41 6.67
C ARG A 7 -8.00 32.23 5.82
N LEU A 8 -8.27 31.12 6.47
CA LEU A 8 -9.01 29.98 5.87
C LEU A 8 -10.34 30.51 5.30
N THR A 9 -10.54 30.30 4.02
CA THR A 9 -11.67 30.80 3.26
C THR A 9 -12.97 30.08 3.67
N LYS A 10 -14.06 30.83 3.72
CA LYS A 10 -15.41 30.46 4.16
C LYS A 10 -16.02 29.23 3.45
N HIS A 11 -15.40 28.78 2.36
CA HIS A 11 -15.83 27.63 1.56
C HIS A 11 -15.33 26.27 2.12
N SER A 12 -14.24 26.23 2.87
CA SER A 12 -13.72 25.00 3.48
C SER A 12 -14.67 24.44 4.55
N ASN A 13 -15.28 25.34 5.35
CA ASN A 13 -16.21 24.92 6.39
C ASN A 13 -17.54 24.39 5.82
N PHE A 14 -17.94 24.80 4.62
CA PHE A 14 -19.15 24.33 3.97
C PHE A 14 -19.00 22.89 3.45
N PHE A 15 -17.84 22.55 2.88
CA PHE A 15 -17.54 21.19 2.46
C PHE A 15 -17.41 20.22 3.66
N PHE A 16 -16.81 20.67 4.74
CA PHE A 16 -16.68 19.89 5.96
C PHE A 16 -18.05 19.61 6.61
N LEU A 17 -18.96 20.61 6.58
CA LEU A 17 -20.32 20.46 7.11
C LEU A 17 -21.17 19.50 6.26
N ILE A 18 -21.06 19.52 4.92
CA ILE A 18 -21.75 18.60 4.02
C ILE A 18 -21.22 17.16 4.23
N PHE A 19 -19.93 16.97 4.40
CA PHE A 19 -19.33 15.66 4.65
C PHE A 19 -19.79 15.09 6.01
N THR A 20 -19.90 15.94 7.05
CA THR A 20 -20.39 15.51 8.37
C THR A 20 -21.88 15.18 8.36
N VAL A 21 -22.70 15.89 7.58
CA VAL A 21 -24.15 15.61 7.44
C VAL A 21 -24.43 14.31 6.69
N LEU A 22 -23.59 13.96 5.70
CA LEU A 22 -23.70 12.68 4.98
C LEU A 22 -23.37 11.46 5.86
N LEU A 23 -22.54 11.62 6.89
CA LEU A 23 -22.18 10.54 7.82
C LEU A 23 -23.31 10.25 8.85
N VAL A 24 -24.23 11.19 9.09
CA VAL A 24 -25.30 11.05 10.10
C VAL A 24 -26.60 10.46 9.53
N SER A 25 -26.76 10.43 8.20
CA SER A 25 -28.01 9.97 7.56
C SER A 25 -28.09 8.45 7.35
N GLY A 26 -27.13 7.67 7.83
CA GLY A 26 -27.00 6.22 7.59
C GLY A 26 -27.72 5.30 8.59
N CYS A 27 -28.51 5.79 9.53
CA CYS A 27 -29.24 4.95 10.49
C CYS A 27 -30.74 5.03 10.30
N SER A 28 -31.32 4.20 9.46
CA SER A 28 -32.68 3.63 9.66
C SER A 28 -33.07 2.71 8.50
N SER A 29 -32.85 1.41 8.64
CA SER A 29 -33.83 0.39 8.19
C SER A 29 -33.43 -0.99 8.70
N THR A 30 -33.80 -1.30 9.94
CA THR A 30 -33.83 -2.69 10.41
C THR A 30 -35.08 -3.34 9.83
N LYS A 31 -34.92 -4.09 8.74
CA LYS A 31 -35.83 -5.19 8.44
C LYS A 31 -35.25 -6.44 9.10
N HIS A 32 -35.96 -6.96 10.10
CA HIS A 32 -35.76 -8.31 10.61
C HIS A 32 -35.79 -9.29 9.43
N VAL A 33 -34.65 -9.86 9.12
CA VAL A 33 -34.55 -11.13 8.38
C VAL A 33 -34.14 -12.15 9.43
N GLU A 34 -35.03 -13.08 9.65
CA GLU A 34 -34.88 -14.25 10.52
C GLU A 34 -33.76 -15.15 9.97
N SER A 35 -32.88 -15.60 10.87
CA SER A 35 -31.86 -16.64 10.66
C SER A 35 -30.92 -16.47 9.48
N ALA A 36 -29.90 -15.61 9.66
CA ALA A 36 -28.57 -15.88 9.09
C ALA A 36 -27.69 -16.37 10.25
N GLU A 37 -27.03 -17.51 10.06
CA GLU A 37 -25.89 -17.92 10.85
C GLU A 37 -25.01 -16.71 11.09
N SER A 38 -24.57 -16.51 12.34
CA SER A 38 -23.63 -15.44 12.66
C SER A 38 -22.35 -15.70 11.84
N VAL A 39 -22.25 -15.06 10.69
CA VAL A 39 -20.99 -14.96 9.96
C VAL A 39 -20.05 -14.26 10.92
N GLU A 40 -19.11 -15.02 11.47
CA GLU A 40 -18.06 -14.52 12.34
C GLU A 40 -17.32 -13.44 11.54
N SER A 41 -17.47 -12.18 11.95
CA SER A 41 -16.87 -11.06 11.20
C SER A 41 -15.35 -11.20 11.29
N ASP A 42 -14.67 -11.18 10.14
CA ASP A 42 -13.21 -11.21 10.09
C ASP A 42 -12.63 -10.07 10.95
N PRO A 43 -11.86 -10.38 12.02
CA PRO A 43 -11.26 -9.35 12.86
C PRO A 43 -10.36 -8.37 12.11
N LYS A 44 -9.80 -8.78 10.97
CA LYS A 44 -8.95 -7.94 10.12
C LYS A 44 -9.77 -7.01 9.22
N ASP A 45 -11.05 -7.34 8.97
CA ASP A 45 -11.95 -6.56 8.10
C ASP A 45 -13.29 -6.23 8.76
N PRO A 46 -13.31 -5.50 9.88
CA PRO A 46 -14.55 -5.09 10.53
C PRO A 46 -15.38 -4.12 9.70
N LEU A 47 -14.82 -3.57 8.61
CA LEU A 47 -15.46 -2.63 7.70
C LEU A 47 -15.83 -3.26 6.36
N GLU A 48 -15.92 -4.59 6.26
CA GLU A 48 -16.25 -5.33 5.04
C GLU A 48 -17.50 -4.79 4.33
N SER A 49 -18.53 -4.44 5.09
CA SER A 49 -19.77 -3.88 4.55
C SER A 49 -19.60 -2.54 3.80
N ILE A 50 -18.50 -1.82 4.09
CA ILE A 50 -18.11 -0.57 3.43
C ILE A 50 -17.05 -0.85 2.36
N ASN A 51 -16.10 -1.72 2.67
CA ASN A 51 -14.98 -2.05 1.80
C ASN A 51 -15.43 -2.77 0.52
N ARG A 52 -16.37 -3.72 0.58
CA ARG A 52 -16.86 -4.42 -0.61
C ARG A 52 -17.54 -3.52 -1.64
N PRO A 53 -18.44 -2.57 -1.30
CA PRO A 53 -18.90 -1.57 -2.24
C PRO A 53 -17.79 -0.71 -2.86
N PHE A 54 -16.79 -0.30 -2.07
CA PHE A 54 -15.65 0.46 -2.59
C PHE A 54 -14.75 -0.38 -3.50
N TRP A 55 -14.57 -1.67 -3.18
CA TRP A 55 -13.92 -2.63 -4.05
C TRP A 55 -14.64 -2.77 -5.38
N THR A 56 -15.96 -3.02 -5.35
CA THR A 56 -16.79 -3.12 -6.55
C THR A 56 -16.68 -1.86 -7.41
N PHE A 57 -16.75 -0.68 -6.78
CA PHE A 57 -16.56 0.58 -7.50
C PHE A 57 -15.17 0.67 -8.13
N THR A 58 -14.13 0.32 -7.38
CA THR A 58 -12.74 0.43 -7.84
C THR A 58 -12.47 -0.56 -8.97
N TRP A 59 -12.85 -1.82 -8.82
CA TRP A 59 -12.52 -2.88 -9.77
C TRP A 59 -13.46 -2.91 -10.98
N ASP A 60 -14.77 -2.90 -10.76
CA ASP A 60 -15.73 -3.06 -11.85
C ASP A 60 -15.98 -1.79 -12.65
N TYR A 61 -15.69 -0.62 -12.06
CA TYR A 61 -15.94 0.65 -12.72
C TYR A 61 -14.68 1.46 -12.92
N ALA A 62 -13.96 1.85 -11.86
CA ALA A 62 -12.81 2.75 -11.98
C ALA A 62 -11.66 2.09 -12.76
N ASP A 63 -11.28 0.87 -12.42
CA ASP A 63 -10.22 0.15 -13.12
C ASP A 63 -10.64 -0.17 -14.55
N LYS A 64 -11.78 -0.82 -14.74
CA LYS A 64 -12.24 -1.30 -16.03
C LYS A 64 -12.42 -0.19 -17.08
N TYR A 65 -12.95 0.97 -16.68
CA TYR A 65 -13.32 2.03 -17.62
C TYR A 65 -12.34 3.21 -17.65
N VAL A 66 -11.49 3.35 -16.64
CA VAL A 66 -10.57 4.50 -16.54
C VAL A 66 -9.13 4.06 -16.35
N ILE A 67 -8.80 3.31 -15.26
CA ILE A 67 -7.40 3.09 -14.89
C ILE A 67 -6.73 2.15 -15.89
N LYS A 68 -7.32 0.99 -16.18
CA LYS A 68 -6.78 0.00 -17.13
C LYS A 68 -6.63 0.59 -18.53
N PRO A 69 -7.66 1.21 -19.17
CA PRO A 69 -7.49 1.82 -20.48
C PRO A 69 -6.44 2.95 -20.50
N SER A 70 -6.32 3.71 -19.41
CA SER A 70 -5.31 4.76 -19.30
C SER A 70 -3.89 4.18 -19.17
N SER A 71 -3.71 3.10 -18.41
CA SER A 71 -2.44 2.39 -18.30
C SER A 71 -2.04 1.74 -19.62
N GLU A 72 -2.96 1.08 -20.31
CA GLU A 72 -2.72 0.53 -21.65
C GLU A 72 -2.35 1.61 -22.65
N ALA A 73 -3.05 2.74 -22.66
CA ALA A 73 -2.72 3.88 -23.51
C ALA A 73 -1.34 4.46 -23.18
N TYR A 74 -0.99 4.55 -21.90
CA TYR A 74 0.33 5.00 -21.46
C TYR A 74 1.43 4.07 -21.96
N VAL A 75 1.29 2.76 -21.76
CA VAL A 75 2.25 1.75 -22.23
C VAL A 75 2.39 1.74 -23.74
N ASN A 76 1.28 1.84 -24.48
CA ASN A 76 1.29 1.76 -25.94
C ASN A 76 1.82 3.02 -26.63
N ASN A 77 1.77 4.20 -25.99
CA ASN A 77 2.12 5.46 -26.62
C ASN A 77 3.40 6.10 -26.05
N VAL A 78 3.84 5.72 -24.84
CA VAL A 78 5.04 6.27 -24.22
C VAL A 78 6.16 5.22 -24.33
N PRO A 79 7.31 5.55 -24.97
CA PRO A 79 8.43 4.61 -25.10
C PRO A 79 8.95 4.13 -23.74
N ASP A 80 9.33 2.85 -23.64
CA ASP A 80 9.81 2.22 -22.41
C ASP A 80 10.90 3.02 -21.66
N PRO A 81 11.96 3.54 -22.32
CA PRO A 81 12.97 4.29 -21.58
C PRO A 81 12.45 5.60 -20.96
N LEU A 82 11.42 6.19 -21.54
CA LEU A 82 10.78 7.39 -21.00
C LEU A 82 9.88 7.04 -19.81
N ARG A 83 9.12 5.95 -19.91
CA ARG A 83 8.26 5.45 -18.81
C ARG A 83 9.11 5.09 -17.60
N GLU A 84 10.15 4.28 -17.80
CA GLU A 84 11.11 3.89 -16.79
C GLU A 84 11.78 5.11 -16.13
N GLY A 85 12.26 6.05 -16.92
CA GLY A 85 12.89 7.27 -16.40
C GLY A 85 11.93 8.14 -15.58
N LEU A 86 10.67 8.29 -16.00
CA LEU A 86 9.67 9.02 -15.25
C LEU A 86 9.30 8.31 -13.93
N TYR A 87 9.18 6.99 -13.96
CA TYR A 87 8.92 6.17 -12.79
C TYR A 87 10.09 6.25 -11.79
N ASN A 88 11.33 6.08 -12.26
CA ASN A 88 12.53 6.19 -11.45
C ASN A 88 12.65 7.58 -10.79
N MET A 89 12.36 8.65 -11.54
CA MET A 89 12.33 10.02 -11.00
C MET A 89 11.27 10.16 -9.90
N ALA A 90 10.08 9.59 -10.11
CA ALA A 90 9.01 9.61 -9.13
C ALA A 90 9.36 8.84 -7.86
N MET A 91 10.00 7.67 -7.99
CA MET A 91 10.43 6.83 -6.89
C MET A 91 11.66 7.38 -6.17
N ASN A 92 12.59 8.05 -6.87
CA ASN A 92 13.76 8.67 -6.25
C ASN A 92 13.40 9.72 -5.18
N LEU A 93 12.22 10.33 -5.28
CA LEU A 93 11.73 11.27 -4.27
C LEU A 93 11.34 10.60 -2.94
N ASN A 94 11.17 9.29 -2.91
CA ASN A 94 10.91 8.51 -1.69
C ASN A 94 12.21 8.09 -0.97
N GLU A 95 13.36 8.10 -1.65
CA GLU A 95 14.61 7.62 -1.05
C GLU A 95 15.00 8.35 0.25
N PRO A 96 14.79 9.69 0.40
CA PRO A 96 15.06 10.36 1.66
C PRO A 96 14.15 9.92 2.82
N SER A 97 12.85 9.67 2.57
CA SER A 97 11.95 9.12 3.59
C SER A 97 12.35 7.69 3.93
N SER A 98 12.65 6.87 2.93
CA SER A 98 13.15 5.51 3.12
C SER A 98 14.44 5.49 3.95
N ALA A 99 15.39 6.40 3.71
CA ALA A 99 16.60 6.50 4.52
C ALA A 99 16.27 6.78 6.00
N ILE A 100 15.31 7.66 6.28
CA ILE A 100 14.89 7.97 7.66
C ILE A 100 14.17 6.76 8.27
N ASN A 101 13.28 6.12 7.54
CA ASN A 101 12.53 4.96 8.01
C ASN A 101 13.46 3.77 8.31
N ASN A 102 14.48 3.54 7.49
CA ASN A 102 15.54 2.58 7.77
C ASN A 102 16.32 2.93 9.06
N LEU A 103 16.66 4.20 9.26
CA LEU A 103 17.32 4.65 10.50
C LEU A 103 16.43 4.40 11.73
N LEU A 104 15.14 4.67 11.64
CA LEU A 104 14.19 4.42 12.73
C LEU A 104 14.08 2.95 13.08
N GLN A 105 14.28 2.05 12.12
CA GLN A 105 14.31 0.60 12.33
C GLN A 105 15.69 0.07 12.75
N GLY A 106 16.72 0.94 12.83
CA GLY A 106 18.10 0.53 13.15
C GLY A 106 18.84 -0.12 11.98
N LYS A 107 18.31 -0.07 10.77
CA LYS A 107 18.87 -0.61 9.52
C LYS A 107 19.88 0.39 8.90
N PHE A 108 20.98 0.68 9.60
CA PHE A 108 21.94 1.73 9.21
C PHE A 108 22.56 1.53 7.82
N LYS A 109 22.79 0.28 7.42
CA LYS A 109 23.35 -0.05 6.11
C LYS A 109 22.38 0.33 4.99
N ASP A 110 21.11 0.00 5.15
CA ASP A 110 20.08 0.23 4.15
C ASP A 110 19.66 1.71 4.13
N ALA A 111 19.65 2.39 5.28
CA ALA A 111 19.58 3.85 5.36
C ALA A 111 20.69 4.54 4.55
N GLY A 112 21.92 4.03 4.66
CA GLY A 112 23.06 4.53 3.88
C GLY A 112 22.89 4.28 2.39
N LYS A 113 22.33 3.14 1.99
CA LYS A 113 22.02 2.85 0.58
C LYS A 113 20.95 3.81 0.04
N SER A 114 19.82 3.98 0.73
CA SER A 114 18.75 4.89 0.29
C SER A 114 19.25 6.33 0.17
N ALA A 115 20.02 6.82 1.14
CA ALA A 115 20.65 8.14 1.05
C ALA A 115 21.63 8.25 -0.13
N GLY A 116 22.44 7.22 -0.36
CA GLY A 116 23.38 7.14 -1.48
C GLY A 116 22.66 7.08 -2.83
N ARG A 117 21.58 6.29 -2.94
CA ARG A 117 20.72 6.22 -4.13
C ARG A 117 20.15 7.60 -4.45
N PHE A 118 19.56 8.27 -3.46
CA PHE A 118 19.05 9.61 -3.68
C PHE A 118 20.10 10.58 -4.22
N LEU A 119 21.30 10.62 -3.62
CA LEU A 119 22.38 11.51 -4.05
C LEU A 119 22.87 11.17 -5.45
N LEU A 120 23.13 9.88 -5.73
CA LEU A 120 23.69 9.43 -7.01
C LEU A 120 22.67 9.62 -8.13
N ASN A 121 21.44 9.19 -7.91
CA ASN A 121 20.37 9.28 -8.90
C ASN A 121 19.94 10.74 -9.14
N SER A 122 19.92 11.57 -8.10
CA SER A 122 19.57 12.99 -8.26
C SER A 122 20.66 13.79 -8.98
N THR A 123 21.94 13.40 -8.89
CA THR A 123 23.06 14.12 -9.53
C THR A 123 23.42 13.51 -10.87
N ILE A 124 24.00 12.32 -10.89
CA ILE A 124 24.43 11.62 -12.11
C ILE A 124 23.22 11.09 -12.88
N GLY A 125 22.17 10.64 -12.18
CA GLY A 125 20.96 10.11 -12.77
C GLY A 125 19.95 11.16 -13.25
N LEU A 126 20.32 12.46 -13.31
CA LEU A 126 19.44 13.55 -13.78
C LEU A 126 18.11 13.61 -13.02
N LEU A 127 18.17 13.90 -11.72
CA LEU A 127 17.00 13.94 -10.80
C LEU A 127 16.30 12.59 -10.61
N GLY A 128 17.01 11.49 -10.89
CA GLY A 128 16.46 10.14 -10.77
C GLY A 128 15.89 9.58 -12.08
N PHE A 129 15.98 10.31 -13.20
CA PHE A 129 15.54 9.78 -14.50
C PHE A 129 16.30 8.51 -14.90
N TYR A 130 17.61 8.47 -14.63
CA TYR A 130 18.40 7.26 -14.66
C TYR A 130 18.67 6.76 -13.24
N ASP A 131 18.87 5.45 -13.08
CA ASP A 131 19.18 4.81 -11.82
C ASP A 131 20.59 4.20 -11.78
N PRO A 132 21.66 5.03 -11.82
CA PRO A 132 23.02 4.54 -11.73
C PRO A 132 23.35 3.87 -10.39
N ALA A 133 22.55 4.07 -9.34
CA ALA A 133 22.74 3.42 -8.06
C ALA A 133 22.50 1.91 -8.14
N SER A 134 21.66 1.45 -9.04
CA SER A 134 21.41 0.01 -9.27
C SER A 134 22.65 -0.71 -9.84
N ASP A 135 23.53 -0.03 -10.57
CA ASP A 135 24.78 -0.59 -11.07
C ASP A 135 25.77 -0.96 -9.95
N PHE A 136 25.61 -0.39 -8.75
CA PHE A 136 26.41 -0.68 -7.56
C PHE A 136 25.78 -1.73 -6.65
N GLU A 137 24.79 -2.49 -7.14
CA GLU A 137 24.01 -3.44 -6.33
C GLU A 137 23.36 -2.81 -5.09
N TRP A 138 23.13 -1.50 -5.12
CA TRP A 138 22.35 -0.79 -4.11
C TRP A 138 20.86 -0.94 -4.40
N SER A 139 20.45 -2.15 -4.81
CA SER A 139 19.05 -2.49 -4.84
C SER A 139 18.53 -2.47 -3.41
N GLY A 140 17.59 -1.60 -3.13
CA GLY A 140 16.92 -1.50 -1.85
C GLY A 140 15.43 -1.49 -2.08
N THR A 141 14.70 -2.17 -1.24
CA THR A 141 13.28 -1.89 -1.06
C THR A 141 13.16 -0.53 -0.39
N GLN A 142 12.25 0.30 -0.86
CA GLN A 142 11.96 1.56 -0.18
C GLN A 142 11.17 1.22 1.10
N GLU A 143 11.64 1.78 2.22
CA GLU A 143 10.99 1.61 3.51
C GLU A 143 9.97 2.73 3.73
N GLU A 144 8.78 2.38 4.16
CA GLU A 144 7.68 3.26 4.47
C GLU A 144 7.47 3.36 6.00
N PHE A 145 6.91 4.45 6.49
CA PHE A 145 6.70 4.61 7.94
C PHE A 145 5.69 3.60 8.50
N GLY A 146 4.78 3.07 7.67
CA GLY A 146 3.92 1.94 8.02
C GLY A 146 4.71 0.70 8.43
N GLU A 147 5.82 0.41 7.73
CA GLU A 147 6.73 -0.70 8.06
C GLU A 147 7.52 -0.42 9.36
N VAL A 148 7.92 0.84 9.60
CA VAL A 148 8.51 1.23 10.89
C VAL A 148 7.55 0.91 12.03
N LEU A 149 6.28 1.31 11.94
CA LEU A 149 5.28 0.98 12.94
C LEU A 149 5.12 -0.54 13.13
N GLY A 150 5.09 -1.30 12.03
CA GLY A 150 5.02 -2.75 12.05
C GLY A 150 6.21 -3.40 12.75
N SER A 151 7.43 -2.94 12.50
CA SER A 151 8.66 -3.44 13.14
C SER A 151 8.68 -3.21 14.66
N TYR A 152 7.96 -2.21 15.15
CA TYR A 152 7.73 -1.97 16.58
C TYR A 152 6.50 -2.70 17.15
N GLY A 153 5.89 -3.59 16.36
CA GLY A 153 4.77 -4.42 16.81
C GLY A 153 3.40 -3.76 16.73
N VAL A 154 3.28 -2.63 16.03
CA VAL A 154 1.97 -2.04 15.74
C VAL A 154 1.28 -2.87 14.66
N GLY A 155 0.12 -3.47 14.99
CA GLY A 155 -0.67 -4.24 14.03
C GLY A 155 -1.18 -3.40 12.87
N ASP A 156 -1.58 -4.06 11.76
CA ASP A 156 -2.10 -3.39 10.55
C ASP A 156 -3.34 -2.53 10.84
N GLY A 157 -4.10 -2.91 11.87
CA GLY A 157 -5.43 -2.35 12.12
C GLY A 157 -6.46 -2.81 11.07
N PRO A 158 -7.64 -2.19 11.03
CA PRO A 158 -8.68 -2.50 10.07
C PRO A 158 -8.21 -2.39 8.61
N TYR A 159 -8.60 -3.37 7.81
CA TYR A 159 -8.48 -3.30 6.35
C TYR A 159 -9.32 -2.16 5.79
N LEU A 160 -8.81 -1.49 4.78
CA LEU A 160 -9.46 -0.38 4.09
C LEU A 160 -9.37 -0.60 2.58
N VAL A 161 -10.45 -0.29 1.88
CA VAL A 161 -10.42 -0.14 0.43
C VAL A 161 -10.64 1.32 0.09
N ILE A 162 -9.60 1.95 -0.47
CA ILE A 162 -9.67 3.35 -0.88
C ILE A 162 -10.16 3.40 -2.33
N PRO A 163 -11.28 4.09 -2.60
CA PRO A 163 -11.82 4.17 -3.95
C PRO A 163 -10.78 4.64 -4.98
N ALA A 164 -10.61 3.87 -6.04
CA ALA A 164 -9.65 4.08 -7.13
C ALA A 164 -8.16 3.98 -6.76
N LEU A 165 -7.79 3.85 -5.49
CA LEU A 165 -6.42 3.63 -5.05
C LEU A 165 -6.14 2.16 -4.69
N GLY A 166 -7.16 1.45 -4.18
CA GLY A 166 -7.05 0.02 -3.90
C GLY A 166 -6.99 -0.34 -2.42
N PRO A 167 -6.42 -1.51 -2.08
CA PRO A 167 -6.30 -2.02 -0.73
C PRO A 167 -5.32 -1.20 0.12
N SER A 168 -5.67 -1.01 1.39
CA SER A 168 -4.85 -0.33 2.39
C SER A 168 -5.18 -0.82 3.80
N SER A 169 -4.54 -0.28 4.82
CA SER A 169 -4.85 -0.48 6.23
C SER A 169 -4.68 0.82 7.00
N VAL A 170 -5.20 0.85 8.24
CA VAL A 170 -5.04 2.06 9.07
C VAL A 170 -3.57 2.36 9.34
N ARG A 171 -2.73 1.34 9.57
CA ARG A 171 -1.29 1.52 9.79
C ARG A 171 -0.62 2.14 8.56
N GLU A 172 -0.96 1.65 7.38
CA GLU A 172 -0.40 2.14 6.12
C GLU A 172 -0.79 3.60 5.85
N GLU A 173 -2.07 3.95 6.03
CA GLU A 173 -2.53 5.33 5.83
C GLU A 173 -1.87 6.31 6.81
N VAL A 174 -1.62 5.88 8.05
CA VAL A 174 -0.85 6.68 9.02
C VAL A 174 0.61 6.80 8.58
N GLY A 175 1.19 5.73 8.07
CA GLY A 175 2.54 5.71 7.51
C GLY A 175 2.69 6.70 6.35
N ASP A 176 1.85 6.58 5.36
CA ASP A 176 1.79 7.45 4.19
C ASP A 176 1.60 8.94 4.56
N PHE A 177 0.76 9.18 5.57
CA PHE A 177 0.58 10.52 6.07
C PHE A 177 1.88 11.10 6.63
N VAL A 178 2.66 10.33 7.40
CA VAL A 178 3.95 10.76 7.95
C VAL A 178 4.98 10.95 6.85
N ASP A 179 5.08 10.00 5.91
CA ASP A 179 6.07 10.04 4.81
C ASP A 179 5.92 11.27 3.92
N ARG A 180 4.70 11.78 3.75
CA ARG A 180 4.43 13.05 3.01
C ARG A 180 5.05 14.28 3.65
N TYR A 181 5.39 14.25 4.95
CA TYR A 181 6.04 15.37 5.64
C TYR A 181 7.57 15.33 5.58
N TYR A 182 8.17 14.25 5.05
CA TYR A 182 9.61 14.21 4.83
C TYR A 182 10.00 15.00 3.58
N TRP A 183 11.15 15.67 3.67
CA TRP A 183 11.74 16.29 2.49
C TRP A 183 12.22 15.21 1.50
N PRO A 184 12.06 15.35 0.18
CA PRO A 184 11.54 16.53 -0.53
C PRO A 184 10.02 16.55 -0.70
N LEU A 185 9.28 15.49 -0.38
CA LEU A 185 7.84 15.38 -0.61
C LEU A 185 7.04 16.50 0.05
N ALA A 186 7.45 16.92 1.25
CA ALA A 186 6.80 17.98 2.01
C ALA A 186 6.76 19.36 1.33
N ILE A 187 7.62 19.59 0.33
CA ILE A 187 7.73 20.88 -0.38
C ILE A 187 7.26 20.80 -1.83
N ILE A 188 6.82 19.64 -2.28
CA ILE A 188 6.28 19.48 -3.64
C ILE A 188 4.87 20.05 -3.69
N ASP A 189 4.64 20.94 -4.65
CA ASP A 189 3.32 21.51 -4.91
C ASP A 189 2.31 20.43 -5.33
N PHE A 190 1.03 20.75 -5.19
CA PHE A 190 -0.09 19.84 -5.47
C PHE A 190 -0.02 19.20 -6.88
N TRP A 191 0.14 19.99 -7.95
CA TRP A 191 0.10 19.45 -9.31
C TRP A 191 1.28 18.54 -9.68
N PRO A 192 2.55 18.88 -9.34
CA PRO A 192 3.67 17.95 -9.51
C PRO A 192 3.47 16.65 -8.73
N ASN A 193 2.90 16.70 -7.51
CA ASN A 193 2.62 15.50 -6.73
C ASN A 193 1.51 14.64 -7.38
N VAL A 194 0.46 15.24 -7.91
CA VAL A 194 -0.56 14.54 -8.71
C VAL A 194 0.08 13.86 -9.92
N ALA A 195 0.90 14.57 -10.68
CA ALA A 195 1.58 14.01 -11.85
C ALA A 195 2.50 12.83 -11.47
N ARG A 196 3.25 12.96 -10.37
CA ARG A 196 4.07 11.88 -9.81
C ARG A 196 3.25 10.64 -9.50
N ASN A 197 2.17 10.80 -8.74
CA ASN A 197 1.31 9.68 -8.35
C ASN A 197 0.60 9.03 -9.56
N LEU A 198 0.25 9.81 -10.57
CA LEU A 198 -0.29 9.27 -11.83
C LEU A 198 0.73 8.39 -12.56
N VAL A 199 1.99 8.82 -12.65
CA VAL A 199 3.06 8.01 -13.27
C VAL A 199 3.24 6.71 -12.50
N ILE A 200 3.35 6.77 -11.16
CA ILE A 200 3.48 5.58 -10.32
C ILE A 200 2.27 4.65 -10.51
N GLY A 201 1.06 5.18 -10.42
CA GLY A 201 -0.17 4.38 -10.52
C GLY A 201 -0.33 3.71 -11.90
N LEU A 202 -0.04 4.42 -13.00
CA LEU A 202 -0.12 3.86 -14.35
C LEU A 202 0.92 2.76 -14.58
N GLU A 203 2.15 2.96 -14.11
CA GLU A 203 3.22 1.98 -14.23
C GLU A 203 2.93 0.76 -13.36
N THR A 204 2.54 0.95 -12.09
CA THR A 204 2.15 -0.14 -11.20
C THR A 204 0.99 -0.95 -11.78
N ARG A 205 -0.05 -0.27 -12.32
CA ARG A 205 -1.18 -0.99 -12.95
C ARG A 205 -0.74 -1.80 -14.16
N SER A 206 0.22 -1.29 -14.94
CA SER A 206 0.74 -2.04 -16.08
C SER A 206 1.47 -3.31 -15.66
N GLN A 207 2.21 -3.27 -14.56
CA GLN A 207 2.94 -4.42 -14.02
C GLN A 207 1.99 -5.50 -13.45
N LEU A 208 0.81 -5.10 -12.98
CA LEU A 208 -0.22 -6.01 -12.48
C LEU A 208 -1.04 -6.69 -13.60
N ALA A 209 -0.89 -6.28 -14.85
CA ALA A 209 -1.68 -6.82 -15.96
C ALA A 209 -1.55 -8.36 -16.12
N ASP A 210 -0.37 -8.90 -15.88
CA ASP A 210 -0.11 -10.34 -15.97
C ASP A 210 -0.78 -11.14 -14.84
N GLN A 211 -1.09 -10.49 -13.71
CA GLN A 211 -1.72 -11.10 -12.55
C GLN A 211 -3.26 -11.01 -12.59
N GLU A 212 -3.80 -10.23 -13.51
CA GLU A 212 -5.25 -10.00 -13.65
C GLU A 212 -6.02 -11.31 -13.85
N LYS A 213 -5.45 -12.23 -14.64
CA LYS A 213 -6.07 -13.54 -14.88
C LYS A 213 -6.23 -14.38 -13.61
N ILE A 214 -5.25 -14.32 -12.70
CA ILE A 214 -5.32 -15.04 -11.41
C ILE A 214 -6.46 -14.47 -10.57
N LEU A 215 -6.62 -13.15 -10.61
CA LEU A 215 -7.69 -12.47 -9.88
C LEU A 215 -9.08 -12.79 -10.47
N GLU A 216 -9.21 -12.85 -11.80
CA GLU A 216 -10.46 -13.23 -12.48
C GLU A 216 -10.87 -14.68 -12.21
N GLU A 217 -9.92 -15.58 -12.00
CA GLU A 217 -10.16 -16.99 -11.69
C GLU A 217 -10.43 -17.25 -10.19
N ALA A 218 -10.24 -16.25 -9.33
CA ALA A 218 -10.46 -16.38 -7.89
C ALA A 218 -11.96 -16.52 -7.56
N VAL A 219 -12.30 -17.40 -6.61
CA VAL A 219 -13.68 -17.63 -6.15
C VAL A 219 -14.27 -16.36 -5.55
N ASP A 220 -13.50 -15.63 -4.73
CA ASP A 220 -13.81 -14.31 -4.21
C ASP A 220 -12.60 -13.40 -4.43
N PRO A 221 -12.61 -12.56 -5.49
CA PRO A 221 -11.51 -11.63 -5.78
C PRO A 221 -11.23 -10.62 -4.66
N TYR A 222 -12.24 -10.21 -3.92
CA TYR A 222 -12.08 -9.31 -2.78
C TYR A 222 -11.26 -9.95 -1.66
N GLU A 223 -11.66 -11.15 -1.23
CA GLU A 223 -10.94 -11.93 -0.22
C GLU A 223 -9.51 -12.28 -0.66
N PHE A 224 -9.36 -12.64 -1.93
CA PHE A 224 -8.05 -12.93 -2.50
C PHE A 224 -7.11 -11.73 -2.37
N VAL A 225 -7.56 -10.54 -2.78
CA VAL A 225 -6.73 -9.33 -2.72
C VAL A 225 -6.50 -8.87 -1.28
N LYS A 226 -7.48 -8.97 -0.39
CA LYS A 226 -7.32 -8.69 1.04
C LYS A 226 -6.22 -9.56 1.65
N ASN A 227 -6.27 -10.87 1.41
CA ASN A 227 -5.27 -11.80 1.93
C ASN A 227 -3.88 -11.55 1.33
N ALA A 228 -3.78 -11.31 0.02
CA ALA A 228 -2.54 -10.96 -0.65
C ALA A 228 -1.94 -9.66 -0.11
N TYR A 229 -2.80 -8.67 0.19
CA TYR A 229 -2.38 -7.41 0.80
C TYR A 229 -1.72 -7.63 2.17
N PHE A 230 -2.38 -8.35 3.09
CA PHE A 230 -1.82 -8.59 4.42
C PHE A 230 -0.54 -9.44 4.37
N GLN A 231 -0.48 -10.44 3.48
CA GLN A 231 0.74 -11.22 3.27
C GLN A 231 1.89 -10.33 2.79
N ASN A 232 1.62 -9.43 1.84
CA ASN A 232 2.62 -8.48 1.37
C ASN A 232 3.07 -7.51 2.46
N MET A 233 2.14 -6.98 3.28
CA MET A 233 2.48 -6.10 4.40
C MET A 233 3.36 -6.83 5.43
N THR A 234 3.03 -8.08 5.76
CA THR A 234 3.86 -8.89 6.63
C THR A 234 5.24 -9.12 6.01
N TYR A 235 5.30 -9.48 4.72
CA TYR A 235 6.56 -9.65 4.00
C TYR A 235 7.45 -8.40 4.03
N LYS A 236 6.87 -7.20 3.84
CA LYS A 236 7.56 -5.91 3.91
C LYS A 236 8.11 -5.64 5.31
N VAL A 237 7.29 -5.77 6.37
CA VAL A 237 7.69 -5.52 7.77
C VAL A 237 8.88 -6.39 8.20
N TYR A 238 8.98 -7.61 7.67
CA TYR A 238 10.05 -8.57 7.99
C TYR A 238 11.15 -8.65 6.92
N ASP A 239 11.28 -7.66 6.05
CA ASP A 239 12.31 -7.60 5.00
C ASP A 239 12.39 -8.88 4.16
N GLY A 240 11.25 -9.45 3.81
CA GLY A 240 11.20 -10.67 3.02
C GLY A 240 11.39 -11.98 3.80
N ASN A 241 11.53 -11.93 5.11
CA ASN A 241 11.72 -13.10 5.97
C ASN A 241 10.63 -13.15 7.08
N PRO A 242 9.35 -13.23 6.71
CA PRO A 242 8.28 -13.30 7.71
C PRO A 242 8.47 -14.55 8.57
N PRO A 243 8.12 -14.49 9.88
CA PRO A 243 8.09 -15.68 10.72
C PRO A 243 7.12 -16.68 10.09
N ILE A 244 7.50 -17.96 10.13
CA ILE A 244 6.58 -19.04 9.76
C ILE A 244 5.56 -19.08 10.89
N GLU A 245 4.32 -18.67 10.61
CA GLU A 245 3.21 -18.96 11.52
C GLU A 245 2.98 -20.48 11.46
N VAL A 246 3.52 -21.18 12.43
CA VAL A 246 3.22 -22.58 12.61
C VAL A 246 1.91 -22.62 13.38
N ASP A 247 0.90 -23.20 12.76
CA ASP A 247 -0.37 -23.47 13.43
C ASP A 247 -0.09 -24.52 14.52
N GLU A 248 -0.24 -24.12 15.78
CA GLU A 248 0.02 -25.01 16.93
C GLU A 248 -0.81 -26.31 16.85
N GLU A 249 -2.00 -26.27 16.22
CA GLU A 249 -2.80 -27.47 15.92
C GLU A 249 -2.12 -28.37 14.88
N GLN A 250 -1.56 -27.78 13.83
CA GLN A 250 -0.83 -28.55 12.80
C GLN A 250 0.50 -29.11 13.34
N GLU A 251 1.23 -28.37 14.18
CA GLU A 251 2.41 -28.92 14.87
C GLU A 251 2.03 -30.12 15.72
N ALA A 252 0.98 -30.01 16.53
CA ALA A 252 0.52 -31.10 17.39
C ALA A 252 0.04 -32.31 16.57
N GLU A 253 -0.60 -32.10 15.40
CA GLU A 253 -0.97 -33.19 14.50
C GLU A 253 0.24 -33.85 13.85
N ILE A 254 1.25 -33.06 13.46
CA ILE A 254 2.50 -33.59 12.86
C ILE A 254 3.28 -34.37 13.92
N ASP A 255 3.42 -33.83 15.14
CA ASP A 255 4.12 -34.52 16.22
C ASP A 255 3.41 -35.82 16.60
N ALA A 256 2.08 -35.82 16.70
CA ALA A 256 1.30 -37.03 16.96
C ALA A 256 1.47 -38.06 15.83
N TYR A 257 1.53 -37.65 14.58
CA TYR A 257 1.76 -38.55 13.46
C TYR A 257 3.19 -39.11 13.43
N LEU A 258 4.19 -38.31 13.84
CA LEU A 258 5.57 -38.77 13.92
C LEU A 258 5.75 -39.78 15.05
N ASP A 259 5.11 -39.56 16.23
CA ASP A 259 5.11 -40.52 17.36
C ASP A 259 4.45 -41.86 16.94
N GLU A 260 3.36 -41.83 16.17
CA GLU A 260 2.68 -43.03 15.66
C GLU A 260 3.56 -43.83 14.67
N LEU A 261 4.35 -43.13 13.85
CA LEU A 261 5.31 -43.76 12.93
C LEU A 261 6.49 -44.39 13.65
N ASP A 262 7.00 -43.80 14.73
CA ASP A 262 8.09 -44.34 15.51
C ASP A 262 7.64 -45.61 16.26
N ASP A 263 6.40 -45.67 16.75
CA ASP A 263 5.82 -46.84 17.38
C ASP A 263 5.56 -48.01 16.40
N GLU A 264 5.39 -47.76 15.10
CA GLU A 264 5.24 -48.80 14.06
C GLU A 264 6.59 -49.41 13.59
N ILE A 265 7.71 -48.73 13.86
CA ILE A 265 9.06 -49.13 13.41
C ILE A 265 9.79 -50.00 14.47
N ASP A 266 9.37 -49.94 15.73
CA ASP A 266 9.93 -50.73 16.85
C ASP A 266 9.15 -52.09 17.02
#